data_ccd5e58d223bf15b26a5d58a1b528283
#
_entry.id   ccd5e58d223bf15b26a5d58a1b528283
#
_cell.length_a   1.000
_cell.length_b   1.000
_cell.length_c   1.000
_cell.angle_alpha   90.00
_cell.angle_beta   90.00
_cell.angle_gamma   90.00
#
_symmetry.space_group_name_H-M   'P 1'
#
loop_
_entity.id
_entity.type
_entity.pdbx_description
1 polymer ?
#
loop_
_entity_poly.entity_id
_entity_poly.type
_entity_poly.pdbx_seq_one_letter_code
_entity_poly.pdbx_strand_id
1 'polypeptide(L)'
;MKKTLTYDDVQIVPKYSELEHRGDIDLNTKFTKNGKLRIPIVAAPMDSITEYEMAYAMWNFGGIGFIHRFMSIEEQSNMVGTLKKEIEKDWKGTKHLEVSDETREWFENPLIGAAIGVTK
;
A
#
# COMPACT_ATOMS: atom_id res chain seq x y z
N MET A 1 -11.03 34.08 6.95
CA MET A 1 -10.38 32.82 7.36
C MET A 1 -11.02 31.67 6.61
N LYS A 2 -10.23 30.77 6.00
CA LYS A 2 -10.76 29.51 5.45
C LYS A 2 -10.99 28.54 6.63
N LYS A 3 -12.19 27.99 6.73
CA LYS A 3 -12.49 26.95 7.72
C LYS A 3 -11.83 25.65 7.26
N THR A 4 -11.01 25.05 8.11
CA THR A 4 -10.41 23.72 7.89
C THR A 4 -11.03 22.75 8.88
N LEU A 5 -11.20 21.50 8.46
CA LEU A 5 -11.76 20.43 9.28
C LEU A 5 -10.65 19.42 9.62
N THR A 6 -10.74 18.86 10.81
CA THR A 6 -9.95 17.70 11.25
C THR A 6 -10.84 16.46 11.33
N TYR A 7 -10.26 15.30 11.59
CA TYR A 7 -11.05 14.07 11.78
C TYR A 7 -11.98 14.17 13.02
N ASP A 8 -11.62 14.98 14.01
CA ASP A 8 -12.44 15.20 15.21
C ASP A 8 -13.70 16.06 14.91
N ASP A 9 -13.68 16.78 13.79
CA ASP A 9 -14.79 17.65 13.37
C ASP A 9 -15.83 16.93 12.50
N VAL A 10 -15.57 15.67 12.11
CA VAL A 10 -16.40 14.95 11.14
C VAL A 10 -16.75 13.53 11.61
N GLN A 11 -17.87 13.02 11.17
CA GLN A 11 -18.31 11.66 11.42
C GLN A 11 -18.79 11.02 10.12
N ILE A 12 -18.61 9.70 10.03
CA ILE A 12 -19.16 8.91 8.92
C ILE A 12 -20.67 8.80 9.13
N VAL A 13 -21.42 9.27 8.15
CA VAL A 13 -22.89 9.14 8.17
C VAL A 13 -23.26 7.69 7.83
N PRO A 14 -23.95 6.96 8.72
CA PRO A 14 -24.41 5.62 8.44
C PRO A 14 -25.34 5.60 7.22
N LYS A 15 -25.19 4.61 6.37
CA LYS A 15 -26.08 4.37 5.23
C LYS A 15 -26.66 2.97 5.34
N TYR A 16 -27.79 2.76 4.68
CA TYR A 16 -28.36 1.42 4.54
C TYR A 16 -27.38 0.52 3.76
N SER A 17 -27.26 -0.73 4.19
CA SER A 17 -26.46 -1.75 3.54
C SER A 17 -27.28 -3.02 3.39
N GLU A 18 -27.18 -3.67 2.23
CA GLU A 18 -27.78 -4.97 1.94
C GLU A 18 -26.82 -6.15 2.24
N LEU A 19 -25.62 -5.83 2.73
CA LEU A 19 -24.62 -6.84 3.06
C LEU A 19 -25.03 -7.65 4.28
N GLU A 20 -25.09 -8.97 4.14
CA GLU A 20 -25.46 -9.88 5.23
C GLU A 20 -24.23 -10.22 6.10
N HIS A 21 -23.04 -10.36 5.48
CA HIS A 21 -21.83 -10.75 6.17
C HIS A 21 -20.66 -9.80 5.89
N ARG A 22 -19.76 -9.65 6.86
CA ARG A 22 -18.54 -8.85 6.72
C ARG A 22 -17.60 -9.38 5.63
N GLY A 23 -17.63 -10.68 5.35
CA GLY A 23 -16.83 -11.33 4.32
C GLY A 23 -17.25 -11.01 2.89
N ASP A 24 -18.47 -10.48 2.71
CA ASP A 24 -19.01 -10.14 1.38
C ASP A 24 -18.55 -8.76 0.87
N ILE A 25 -17.72 -8.07 1.69
CA ILE A 25 -17.23 -6.73 1.35
C ILE A 25 -16.02 -6.84 0.45
N ASP A 26 -16.12 -6.26 -0.75
CA ASP A 26 -14.95 -6.01 -1.59
C ASP A 26 -14.16 -4.82 -1.04
N LEU A 27 -12.92 -5.07 -0.61
CA LEU A 27 -11.98 -4.08 -0.08
C LEU A 27 -11.07 -3.47 -1.15
N ASN A 28 -11.14 -3.96 -2.39
CA ASN A 28 -10.34 -3.45 -3.49
C ASN A 28 -10.58 -1.95 -3.70
N THR A 29 -9.51 -1.17 -3.64
CA THR A 29 -9.59 0.28 -3.66
C THR A 29 -8.66 0.86 -4.71
N LYS A 30 -9.18 1.74 -5.56
CA LYS A 30 -8.35 2.51 -6.48
C LYS A 30 -7.50 3.50 -5.69
N PHE A 31 -6.19 3.32 -5.75
CA PHE A 31 -5.24 4.14 -5.00
C PHE A 31 -4.52 5.18 -5.85
N THR A 32 -4.07 4.78 -7.05
CA THR A 32 -3.45 5.68 -8.02
C THR A 32 -4.18 5.61 -9.36
N LYS A 33 -3.74 6.39 -10.34
CA LYS A 33 -4.30 6.33 -11.70
C LYS A 33 -4.26 4.91 -12.28
N ASN A 34 -3.16 4.19 -12.02
CA ASN A 34 -2.87 2.88 -12.61
C ASN A 34 -2.71 1.76 -11.57
N GLY A 35 -3.03 2.02 -10.31
CA GLY A 35 -2.82 1.05 -9.23
C GLY A 35 -3.99 0.95 -8.26
N LYS A 36 -4.24 -0.27 -7.84
CA LYS A 36 -5.25 -0.62 -6.84
C LYS A 36 -4.58 -1.21 -5.61
N LEU A 37 -5.23 -1.12 -4.46
CA LEU A 37 -4.90 -1.87 -3.25
C LEU A 37 -5.96 -2.94 -3.05
N ARG A 38 -5.59 -4.09 -2.52
CA ARG A 38 -6.51 -5.16 -2.12
C ARG A 38 -7.19 -4.85 -0.79
N ILE A 39 -6.50 -4.09 0.07
CA ILE A 39 -7.08 -3.52 1.29
C ILE A 39 -6.74 -2.02 1.37
N PRO A 40 -7.65 -1.16 1.83
CA PRO A 40 -7.44 0.29 1.88
C PRO A 40 -6.61 0.72 3.10
N ILE A 41 -5.44 0.11 3.30
CA ILE A 41 -4.55 0.41 4.43
C ILE A 41 -3.20 0.89 3.90
N VAL A 42 -2.73 1.99 4.46
CA VAL A 42 -1.48 2.66 4.08
C VAL A 42 -0.63 2.87 5.33
N ALA A 43 0.60 2.37 5.35
CA ALA A 43 1.56 2.67 6.41
C ALA A 43 2.27 4.00 6.14
N ALA A 44 2.31 4.85 7.15
CA ALA A 44 2.85 6.20 7.07
C ALA A 44 4.38 6.21 6.87
N PRO A 45 4.93 7.23 6.15
CA PRO A 45 6.38 7.36 5.89
C PRO A 45 7.13 7.91 7.11
N MET A 46 7.18 7.15 8.19
CA MET A 46 7.87 7.47 9.43
C MET A 46 9.04 6.50 9.65
N ASP A 47 10.18 7.01 10.10
CA ASP A 47 11.40 6.25 10.33
C ASP A 47 11.23 5.11 11.34
N SER A 48 10.37 5.32 12.35
CA SER A 48 10.03 4.31 13.35
C SER A 48 8.93 3.34 12.91
N ILE A 49 8.34 3.49 11.71
CA ILE A 49 7.17 2.71 11.28
C ILE A 49 7.44 2.00 9.97
N THR A 50 7.84 2.71 8.91
CA THR A 50 7.86 2.14 7.56
C THR A 50 9.24 2.18 6.94
N GLU A 51 9.96 1.11 7.14
CA GLU A 51 11.13 0.70 6.38
C GLU A 51 10.82 -0.58 5.59
N TYR A 52 11.85 -1.33 5.20
CA TYR A 52 11.74 -2.51 4.35
C TYR A 52 10.72 -3.53 4.86
N GLU A 53 10.83 -3.96 6.12
CA GLU A 53 10.01 -5.04 6.70
C GLU A 53 8.53 -4.67 6.72
N MET A 54 8.22 -3.45 7.15
CA MET A 54 6.84 -2.97 7.18
C MET A 54 6.29 -2.78 5.76
N ALA A 55 7.08 -2.23 4.84
CA ALA A 55 6.65 -2.04 3.46
C ALA A 55 6.37 -3.38 2.77
N TYR A 56 7.21 -4.39 3.02
CA TYR A 56 7.01 -5.75 2.52
C TYR A 56 5.78 -6.43 3.15
N ALA A 57 5.61 -6.31 4.47
CA ALA A 57 4.43 -6.85 5.16
C ALA A 57 3.13 -6.20 4.64
N MET A 58 3.11 -4.89 4.50
CA MET A 58 1.96 -4.15 3.96
C MET A 58 1.60 -4.62 2.55
N TRP A 59 2.61 -4.77 1.68
CA TRP A 59 2.40 -5.30 0.35
C TRP A 59 1.82 -6.73 0.38
N ASN A 60 2.35 -7.61 1.21
CA ASN A 60 1.87 -9.00 1.37
C ASN A 60 0.39 -9.07 1.77
N PHE A 61 -0.06 -8.15 2.63
CA PHE A 61 -1.46 -8.07 3.05
C PHE A 61 -2.36 -7.32 2.04
N GLY A 62 -1.80 -6.79 0.97
CA GLY A 62 -2.56 -6.11 -0.07
C GLY A 62 -2.75 -4.60 0.15
N GLY A 63 -2.07 -4.03 1.14
CA GLY A 63 -1.95 -2.60 1.38
C GLY A 63 -0.70 -1.99 0.74
N ILE A 64 -0.25 -0.85 1.22
CA ILE A 64 1.00 -0.21 0.80
C ILE A 64 1.71 0.44 1.98
N GLY A 65 3.03 0.30 2.06
CA GLY A 65 3.89 1.07 2.94
C GLY A 65 4.70 2.12 2.18
N PHE A 66 4.80 3.33 2.73
CA PHE A 66 5.64 4.38 2.17
C PHE A 66 6.97 4.44 2.94
N ILE A 67 8.06 4.06 2.28
CA ILE A 67 9.41 4.19 2.83
C ILE A 67 9.69 5.67 3.11
N HIS A 68 10.15 5.98 4.31
CA HIS A 68 10.39 7.36 4.74
C HIS A 68 11.58 8.00 4.02
N ARG A 69 11.71 9.33 4.14
CA ARG A 69 12.76 10.13 3.49
C ARG A 69 13.92 10.53 4.43
N PHE A 70 13.92 10.08 5.67
CA PHE A 70 14.94 10.43 6.68
C PHE A 70 16.18 9.53 6.57
N MET A 71 16.69 9.41 5.35
CA MET A 71 17.86 8.65 4.95
C MET A 71 18.45 9.28 3.70
N SER A 72 19.62 8.83 3.27
CA SER A 72 20.19 9.25 1.98
C SER A 72 19.36 8.73 0.80
N ILE A 73 19.49 9.40 -0.35
CA ILE A 73 18.83 8.97 -1.60
C ILE A 73 19.29 7.56 -1.99
N GLU A 74 20.56 7.26 -1.76
CA GLU A 74 21.13 5.94 -2.05
C GLU A 74 20.53 4.86 -1.16
N GLU A 75 20.42 5.09 0.14
CA GLU A 75 19.80 4.14 1.08
C GLU A 75 18.35 3.89 0.73
N GLN A 76 17.56 4.95 0.47
CA GLN A 76 16.16 4.80 0.09
C GLN A 76 16.01 4.02 -1.24
N SER A 77 16.84 4.36 -2.23
CA SER A 77 16.83 3.67 -3.53
C SER A 77 17.20 2.19 -3.40
N ASN A 78 18.19 1.87 -2.56
CA ASN A 78 18.60 0.49 -2.28
C ASN A 78 17.48 -0.28 -1.56
N MET A 79 16.80 0.35 -0.61
CA MET A 79 15.67 -0.24 0.11
C MET A 79 14.51 -0.57 -0.82
N VAL A 80 14.12 0.38 -1.69
CA VAL A 80 13.09 0.17 -2.73
C VAL A 80 13.50 -0.95 -3.70
N GLY A 81 14.76 -0.95 -4.13
CA GLY A 81 15.29 -1.96 -5.04
C GLY A 81 15.31 -3.36 -4.42
N THR A 82 15.63 -3.47 -3.14
CA THR A 82 15.61 -4.74 -2.39
C THR A 82 14.18 -5.25 -2.25
N LEU A 83 13.25 -4.38 -1.87
CA LEU A 83 11.83 -4.70 -1.76
C LEU A 83 11.28 -5.24 -3.09
N LYS A 84 11.59 -4.56 -4.19
CA LYS A 84 11.16 -5.00 -5.53
C LYS A 84 11.69 -6.38 -5.88
N LYS A 85 12.96 -6.66 -5.61
CA LYS A 85 13.59 -7.97 -5.88
C LYS A 85 12.95 -9.09 -5.06
N GLU A 86 12.60 -8.84 -3.81
CA GLU A 86 11.97 -9.85 -2.96
C GLU A 86 10.54 -10.17 -3.44
N ILE A 87 9.77 -9.15 -3.81
CA ILE A 87 8.45 -9.33 -4.43
C ILE A 87 8.54 -10.15 -5.72
N GLU A 88 9.51 -9.84 -6.59
CA GLU A 88 9.74 -10.61 -7.83
C GLU A 88 10.15 -12.06 -7.56
N LYS A 89 10.90 -12.31 -6.50
CA LYS A 89 11.30 -13.66 -6.09
C LYS A 89 10.10 -14.47 -5.61
N ASP A 90 9.24 -13.87 -4.77
CA ASP A 90 8.00 -14.50 -4.32
C ASP A 90 7.09 -14.84 -5.50
N TRP A 91 6.94 -13.93 -6.44
CA TRP A 91 6.18 -14.18 -7.66
C TRP A 91 6.73 -15.36 -8.46
N LYS A 92 8.06 -15.44 -8.64
CA LYS A 92 8.69 -16.57 -9.31
C LYS A 92 8.46 -17.89 -8.57
N GLY A 93 8.44 -17.86 -7.24
CA GLY A 93 8.14 -19.00 -6.39
C GLY A 93 6.70 -19.51 -6.51
N THR A 94 5.75 -18.61 -6.78
CA THR A 94 4.31 -18.93 -6.84
C THR A 94 3.78 -19.10 -8.27
N LYS A 95 4.57 -18.77 -9.28
CA LYS A 95 4.16 -18.72 -10.70
C LYS A 95 3.64 -20.06 -11.27
N HIS A 96 3.95 -21.17 -10.62
CA HIS A 96 3.49 -22.51 -10.98
C HIS A 96 2.15 -22.88 -10.34
N LEU A 97 1.63 -22.05 -9.44
CA LEU A 97 0.34 -22.23 -8.79
C LEU A 97 -0.77 -21.61 -9.64
N GLU A 98 -1.94 -22.23 -9.63
CA GLU A 98 -3.14 -21.60 -10.17
C GLU A 98 -3.56 -20.47 -9.22
N VAL A 99 -3.35 -19.24 -9.66
CA VAL A 99 -3.74 -18.04 -8.92
C VAL A 99 -4.77 -17.25 -9.73
N SER A 100 -5.63 -16.49 -9.04
CA SER A 100 -6.59 -15.61 -9.69
C SER A 100 -5.89 -14.53 -10.52
N ASP A 101 -6.59 -14.01 -11.53
CA ASP A 101 -6.06 -12.92 -12.36
C ASP A 101 -5.72 -11.68 -11.54
N GLU A 102 -6.51 -11.38 -10.50
CA GLU A 102 -6.23 -10.28 -9.56
C GLU A 102 -4.94 -10.50 -8.77
N THR A 103 -4.69 -11.74 -8.34
CA THR A 103 -3.44 -12.08 -7.65
C THR A 103 -2.25 -11.97 -8.58
N ARG A 104 -2.41 -12.39 -9.84
CA ARG A 104 -1.38 -12.23 -10.88
C ARG A 104 -1.06 -10.77 -11.12
N GLU A 105 -2.09 -9.93 -11.35
CA GLU A 105 -1.92 -8.47 -11.54
C GLU A 105 -1.20 -7.82 -10.37
N TRP A 106 -1.49 -8.24 -9.14
CA TRP A 106 -0.86 -7.74 -7.92
C TRP A 106 0.65 -7.99 -7.89
N PHE A 107 1.08 -9.19 -8.28
CA PHE A 107 2.50 -9.54 -8.33
C PHE A 107 3.24 -8.93 -9.52
N GLU A 108 2.59 -8.82 -10.67
CA GLU A 108 3.21 -8.29 -11.90
C GLU A 108 3.36 -6.76 -11.86
N ASN A 109 2.49 -6.07 -11.12
CA ASN A 109 2.48 -4.62 -10.99
C ASN A 109 2.51 -4.16 -9.53
N PRO A 110 3.54 -4.52 -8.75
CA PRO A 110 3.59 -4.19 -7.33
C PRO A 110 3.67 -2.68 -7.11
N LEU A 111 2.81 -2.17 -6.24
CA LEU A 111 2.87 -0.79 -5.78
C LEU A 111 3.87 -0.67 -4.63
N ILE A 112 4.92 0.12 -4.85
CA ILE A 112 5.93 0.43 -3.84
C ILE A 112 5.92 1.95 -3.63
N GLY A 113 5.72 2.36 -2.38
CA GLY A 113 5.71 3.77 -1.99
C GLY A 113 7.05 4.23 -1.45
N ALA A 114 7.47 5.43 -1.84
CA ALA A 114 8.60 6.13 -1.22
C ALA A 114 8.27 7.62 -1.09
N ALA A 115 8.57 8.20 0.08
CA ALA A 115 8.40 9.61 0.32
C ALA A 115 9.58 10.40 -0.26
N ILE A 116 9.27 11.51 -0.92
CA ILE A 116 10.28 12.43 -1.45
C ILE A 116 10.17 13.79 -0.76
N GLY A 117 11.31 14.48 -0.58
CA GLY A 117 11.33 15.87 -0.15
C GLY A 117 11.00 16.81 -1.31
N VAL A 118 10.33 17.90 -0.99
CA VAL A 118 10.17 19.02 -1.92
C VAL A 118 11.13 20.12 -1.47
N THR A 119 12.20 20.32 -2.23
CA THR A 119 13.06 21.51 -2.08
C THR A 119 12.49 22.65 -2.89
N LYS A 120 12.42 23.84 -2.26
CA LYS A 120 12.11 25.08 -2.99
C LYS A 120 13.31 25.54 -3.79
#